data_bb6c37a064a15847617e3921b6964455
#
_entry.id   bb6c37a064a15847617e3921b6964455
#
_cell.length_a   1.000
_cell.length_b   1.000
_cell.length_c   1.000
_cell.angle_alpha   90.00
_cell.angle_beta   90.00
_cell.angle_gamma   90.00
#
_symmetry.space_group_name_H-M   'P 1'
#
loop_
_entity.id
_entity.type
_entity.pdbx_description
1 polymer ?
#
loop_
_entity_poly.entity_id
_entity_poly.type
_entity_poly.pdbx_seq_one_letter_code
_entity_poly.pdbx_strand_id
1 'polypeptide(L)'
;QITTFDSIPKDIDGGSCCFYRSLKDKTIHHYVMVNNLADLAYVAINKKVIILYLIKEQKGKHFVYRNKDYNLNIDIIKEIQDPKSDESYSIIGYMSISDRHGNHQKIKIYGECCW
;
A
#
# COMPACT_ATOMS: atom_id res chain seq x y z
N GLN A 1 10.96 -10.61 -1.83
CA GLN A 1 11.37 -9.25 -2.17
C GLN A 1 10.21 -8.44 -2.73
N ILE A 2 10.00 -7.25 -2.21
CA ILE A 2 8.95 -6.35 -2.71
C ILE A 2 9.30 -5.93 -4.14
N THR A 3 8.36 -6.11 -5.05
CA THR A 3 8.49 -5.70 -6.45
C THR A 3 7.33 -4.77 -6.82
N THR A 4 7.16 -4.45 -8.09
CA THR A 4 6.10 -3.55 -8.54
C THR A 4 5.16 -4.24 -9.53
N PHE A 5 3.96 -3.68 -9.65
CA PHE A 5 2.98 -4.06 -10.67
C PHE A 5 2.41 -2.78 -11.29
N ASP A 6 1.85 -2.89 -12.50
CA ASP A 6 1.53 -1.71 -13.32
C ASP A 6 0.05 -1.53 -13.62
N SER A 7 -0.82 -2.33 -13.03
CA SER A 7 -2.25 -2.18 -13.26
C SER A 7 -3.02 -2.35 -11.95
N ILE A 8 -4.06 -1.52 -11.79
CA ILE A 8 -4.93 -1.61 -10.61
C ILE A 8 -5.87 -2.80 -10.79
N PRO A 9 -5.95 -3.70 -9.78
CA PRO A 9 -6.86 -4.85 -9.86
C PRO A 9 -8.32 -4.41 -10.07
N LYS A 10 -9.04 -5.17 -10.87
CA LYS A 10 -10.43 -4.87 -11.23
C LYS A 10 -11.39 -4.90 -10.03
N ASP A 11 -11.00 -5.62 -8.97
CA ASP A 11 -11.79 -5.72 -7.75
C ASP A 11 -11.75 -4.44 -6.91
N ILE A 12 -10.80 -3.55 -7.20
CA ILE A 12 -10.72 -2.25 -6.54
C ILE A 12 -11.69 -1.31 -7.23
N ASP A 13 -12.77 -1.00 -6.54
CA ASP A 13 -13.84 -0.15 -7.05
C ASP A 13 -14.13 0.93 -6.00
N GLY A 14 -14.30 2.17 -6.46
CA GLY A 14 -14.51 3.31 -5.57
C GLY A 14 -13.19 3.83 -5.00
N GLY A 15 -13.15 4.08 -3.69
CA GLY A 15 -11.98 4.63 -3.04
C GLY A 15 -10.80 3.68 -2.99
N SER A 16 -9.59 4.22 -3.15
CA SER A 16 -8.36 3.43 -3.12
C SER A 16 -7.17 4.26 -2.70
N CYS A 17 -6.13 3.58 -2.19
CA CYS A 17 -4.80 4.16 -2.01
C CYS A 17 -3.82 3.38 -2.86
N CYS A 18 -2.97 4.11 -3.58
CA CYS A 18 -1.91 3.54 -4.40
C CYS A 18 -0.57 3.97 -3.83
N PHE A 19 0.33 3.03 -3.65
CA PHE A 19 1.63 3.29 -3.03
C PHE A 19 2.78 2.96 -3.98
N TYR A 20 3.84 3.77 -3.91
CA TYR A 20 5.00 3.73 -4.79
C TYR A 20 6.29 3.74 -3.97
N ARG A 21 7.35 3.12 -4.50
CA ARG A 21 8.69 3.16 -3.88
C ARG A 21 9.36 4.51 -4.01
N SER A 22 9.00 5.27 -5.05
CA SER A 22 9.62 6.55 -5.36
C SER A 22 8.66 7.41 -6.17
N LEU A 23 8.95 8.70 -6.27
CA LEU A 23 8.16 9.61 -7.10
C LEU A 23 8.32 9.27 -8.59
N LYS A 24 9.45 8.70 -8.99
CA LYS A 24 9.65 8.21 -10.36
C LYS A 24 8.68 7.07 -10.67
N ASP A 25 8.55 6.10 -9.77
CA ASP A 25 7.62 4.99 -9.93
C ASP A 25 6.17 5.49 -10.01
N LYS A 26 5.84 6.56 -9.29
CA LYS A 26 4.53 7.19 -9.38
C LYS A 26 4.24 7.71 -10.79
N THR A 27 5.20 8.38 -11.43
CA THR A 27 4.99 8.96 -12.77
C THR A 27 4.79 7.90 -13.84
N ILE A 28 5.31 6.69 -13.64
CA ILE A 28 5.18 5.59 -14.59
C ILE A 28 4.16 4.53 -14.12
N HIS A 29 3.43 4.81 -13.04
CA HIS A 29 2.38 3.95 -12.50
C HIS A 29 2.87 2.54 -12.13
N HIS A 30 4.03 2.46 -11.46
CA HIS A 30 4.55 1.22 -10.91
C HIS A 30 4.26 1.15 -9.41
N TYR A 31 3.25 0.39 -9.04
CA TYR A 31 2.75 0.30 -7.67
C TYR A 31 3.48 -0.80 -6.88
N VAL A 32 3.76 -0.54 -5.60
CA VAL A 32 4.14 -1.62 -4.68
C VAL A 32 2.95 -2.17 -3.92
N MET A 33 1.90 -1.35 -3.75
CA MET A 33 0.69 -1.73 -3.05
C MET A 33 -0.48 -0.90 -3.55
N VAL A 34 -1.65 -1.52 -3.62
CA VAL A 34 -2.93 -0.84 -3.83
C VAL A 34 -3.92 -1.43 -2.84
N ASN A 35 -4.69 -0.59 -2.15
CA ASN A 35 -5.75 -1.06 -1.27
C ASN A 35 -7.11 -0.48 -1.70
N ASN A 36 -8.18 -1.03 -1.14
CA ASN A 36 -9.54 -0.61 -1.44
C ASN A 36 -10.14 0.32 -0.38
N LEU A 37 -9.33 0.85 0.53
CA LEU A 37 -9.74 1.68 1.66
C LEU A 37 -10.66 0.97 2.67
N ALA A 38 -10.80 -0.33 2.56
CA ALA A 38 -11.65 -1.13 3.44
C ALA A 38 -10.86 -2.29 4.05
N ASP A 39 -10.79 -3.42 3.36
CA ASP A 39 -10.30 -4.66 3.96
C ASP A 39 -9.25 -5.40 3.14
N LEU A 40 -8.93 -4.93 1.94
CA LEU A 40 -8.02 -5.64 1.03
C LEU A 40 -6.81 -4.80 0.63
N ALA A 41 -5.67 -5.47 0.50
CA ALA A 41 -4.48 -4.89 -0.08
C ALA A 41 -3.87 -5.86 -1.11
N TYR A 42 -3.41 -5.32 -2.22
CA TYR A 42 -2.66 -6.03 -3.25
C TYR A 42 -1.22 -5.58 -3.20
N VAL A 43 -0.30 -6.53 -3.09
CA VAL A 43 1.15 -6.26 -2.99
C VAL A 43 1.88 -7.19 -3.94
N ALA A 44 2.92 -6.70 -4.60
CA ALA A 44 3.75 -7.53 -5.46
C ALA A 44 4.98 -8.03 -4.71
N ILE A 45 5.13 -9.33 -4.61
CA ILE A 45 6.28 -10.00 -4.00
C ILE A 45 6.89 -10.93 -5.03
N ASN A 46 8.18 -10.75 -5.31
CA ASN A 46 8.89 -11.53 -6.33
C ASN A 46 8.14 -11.57 -7.66
N LYS A 47 7.62 -10.39 -8.07
CA LYS A 47 6.86 -10.19 -9.32
C LYS A 47 5.50 -10.87 -9.35
N LYS A 48 5.01 -11.34 -8.20
CA LYS A 48 3.70 -11.98 -8.08
C LYS A 48 2.80 -11.10 -7.21
N VAL A 49 1.61 -10.77 -7.70
CA VAL A 49 0.63 -9.99 -6.92
C VAL A 49 -0.08 -10.93 -5.97
N ILE A 50 -0.08 -10.57 -4.67
CA ILE A 50 -0.74 -11.32 -3.62
C ILE A 50 -1.78 -10.45 -2.94
N ILE A 51 -2.78 -11.08 -2.34
CA ILE A 51 -3.87 -10.42 -1.62
C ILE A 51 -3.65 -10.60 -0.13
N LEU A 52 -3.77 -9.50 0.61
CA LEU A 52 -3.70 -9.48 2.07
C LEU A 52 -4.96 -8.83 2.62
N TYR A 53 -5.33 -9.20 3.84
CA TYR A 53 -6.55 -8.74 4.49
C TYR A 53 -6.23 -7.89 5.70
N LEU A 54 -6.96 -6.79 5.85
CA LEU A 54 -6.79 -5.89 6.99
C LEU A 54 -7.24 -6.59 8.27
N ILE A 55 -6.34 -6.66 9.26
CA ILE A 55 -6.65 -7.25 10.56
C ILE A 55 -6.61 -6.23 11.70
N LYS A 56 -5.93 -5.10 11.49
CA LYS A 56 -5.82 -4.07 12.51
C LYS A 56 -5.60 -2.71 11.85
N GLU A 57 -6.26 -1.70 12.39
CA GLU A 57 -6.13 -0.35 11.89
C GLU A 57 -6.09 0.63 13.06
N GLN A 58 -5.10 1.53 13.04
CA GLN A 58 -5.12 2.74 13.84
C GLN A 58 -5.26 3.88 12.83
N LYS A 59 -6.45 4.40 12.70
CA LYS A 59 -6.86 5.30 11.63
C LYS A 59 -5.86 6.43 11.39
N GLY A 60 -5.40 6.55 10.13
CA GLY A 60 -4.49 7.59 9.71
C GLY A 60 -3.04 7.39 10.14
N LYS A 61 -2.70 6.30 10.84
CA LYS A 61 -1.35 6.09 11.37
C LYS A 61 -0.74 4.75 11.07
N HIS A 62 -1.52 3.68 11.21
CA HIS A 62 -0.96 2.33 11.16
C HIS A 62 -1.99 1.33 10.64
N PHE A 63 -1.55 0.46 9.74
CA PHE A 63 -2.40 -0.60 9.19
C PHE A 63 -1.64 -1.91 9.20
N VAL A 64 -2.30 -2.99 9.57
CA VAL A 64 -1.74 -4.33 9.52
C VAL A 64 -2.61 -5.20 8.63
N TYR A 65 -1.99 -5.77 7.61
CA TYR A 65 -2.63 -6.71 6.70
C TYR A 65 -1.95 -8.07 6.83
N ARG A 66 -2.71 -9.13 6.63
CA ARG A 66 -2.19 -10.48 6.75
C ARG A 66 -2.87 -11.45 5.79
N ASN A 67 -2.11 -12.45 5.35
CA ASN A 67 -2.67 -13.68 4.81
C ASN A 67 -1.92 -14.86 5.45
N LYS A 68 -2.12 -16.07 4.95
CA LYS A 68 -1.49 -17.26 5.56
C LYS A 68 0.04 -17.26 5.45
N ASP A 69 0.62 -16.50 4.52
CA ASP A 69 2.06 -16.53 4.22
C ASP A 69 2.80 -15.24 4.61
N TYR A 70 2.09 -14.11 4.75
CA TYR A 70 2.72 -12.81 4.94
C TYR A 70 2.02 -11.95 5.97
N ASN A 71 2.81 -11.10 6.64
CA ASN A 71 2.34 -9.96 7.43
C ASN A 71 2.85 -8.69 6.79
N LEU A 72 1.97 -7.70 6.65
CA LEU A 72 2.29 -6.40 6.08
C LEU A 72 1.91 -5.32 7.07
N ASN A 73 2.85 -4.42 7.37
CA ASN A 73 2.63 -3.27 8.24
C ASN A 73 2.85 -1.99 7.45
N ILE A 74 1.91 -1.07 7.55
CA ILE A 74 2.02 0.27 6.96
C ILE A 74 2.03 1.28 8.09
N ASP A 75 3.11 2.07 8.18
CA ASP A 75 3.22 3.17 9.13
C ASP A 75 3.21 4.49 8.38
N ILE A 76 2.23 5.33 8.66
CA ILE A 76 2.08 6.64 8.03
C ILE A 76 2.79 7.67 8.88
N ILE A 77 3.77 8.37 8.28
CA ILE A 77 4.53 9.42 8.94
C ILE A 77 3.90 10.77 8.67
N LYS A 78 3.44 11.00 7.45
CA LYS A 78 2.91 12.29 7.03
C LYS A 78 1.76 12.10 6.07
N GLU A 79 0.71 12.89 6.26
CA GLU A 79 -0.46 12.94 5.39
C GLU A 79 -0.67 14.38 4.94
N ILE A 80 -0.82 14.58 3.63
CA ILE A 80 -0.97 15.91 3.05
C ILE A 80 -2.27 15.94 2.26
N GLN A 81 -3.20 16.78 2.70
CA GLN A 81 -4.46 17.00 2.00
C GLN A 81 -4.21 17.76 0.69
N ASP A 82 -4.84 17.30 -0.40
CA ASP A 82 -4.79 18.02 -1.67
C ASP A 82 -5.58 19.32 -1.53
N PRO A 83 -4.95 20.49 -1.75
CA PRO A 83 -5.65 21.77 -1.61
C PRO A 83 -6.77 21.98 -2.63
N LYS A 84 -6.79 21.18 -3.70
CA LYS A 84 -7.81 21.29 -4.77
C LYS A 84 -8.93 20.29 -4.64
N SER A 85 -8.85 19.36 -3.67
CA SER A 85 -9.83 18.31 -3.50
C SER A 85 -9.94 17.92 -2.04
N ASP A 86 -11.15 17.81 -1.54
CA ASP A 86 -11.41 17.31 -0.18
C ASP A 86 -11.32 15.80 -0.10
N GLU A 87 -11.27 15.12 -1.25
CA GLU A 87 -11.33 13.67 -1.34
C GLU A 87 -9.98 13.00 -1.58
N SER A 88 -8.95 13.79 -1.93
CA SER A 88 -7.62 13.28 -2.27
C SER A 88 -6.58 13.75 -1.29
N TYR A 89 -5.65 12.87 -0.93
CA TYR A 89 -4.52 13.21 -0.08
C TYR A 89 -3.33 12.32 -0.39
N SER A 90 -2.13 12.84 -0.05
CA SER A 90 -0.86 12.14 -0.25
C SER A 90 -0.32 11.64 1.08
N ILE A 91 0.41 10.54 1.03
CA ILE A 91 0.97 9.90 2.21
C ILE A 91 2.46 9.67 2.01
N ILE A 92 3.23 9.84 3.09
CA ILE A 92 4.60 9.40 3.19
C ILE A 92 4.69 8.48 4.40
N GLY A 93 5.31 7.32 4.23
CA GLY A 93 5.41 6.35 5.30
C GLY A 93 6.37 5.22 4.99
N TYR A 94 6.22 4.14 5.73
CA TYR A 94 7.03 2.93 5.57
C TYR A 94 6.12 1.72 5.44
N MET A 95 6.56 0.78 4.61
CA MET A 95 5.92 -0.52 4.42
C MET A 95 6.91 -1.60 4.83
N SER A 96 6.47 -2.50 5.73
CA SER A 96 7.26 -3.64 6.17
C SER A 96 6.50 -4.90 5.85
N ILE A 97 7.17 -5.87 5.25
CA ILE A 97 6.57 -7.17 4.97
C ILE A 97 7.46 -8.28 5.54
N SER A 98 6.85 -9.29 6.12
CA SER A 98 7.56 -10.47 6.60
C SER A 98 6.82 -11.73 6.18
N ASP A 99 7.58 -12.82 5.95
CA ASP A 99 7.00 -14.11 5.63
C ASP A 99 7.08 -15.07 6.82
N ARG A 100 6.62 -16.31 6.63
CA ARG A 100 6.62 -17.32 7.70
C ARG A 100 8.01 -17.83 8.06
N HIS A 101 9.01 -17.56 7.22
CA HIS A 101 10.38 -18.02 7.41
C HIS A 101 11.27 -16.98 8.08
N GLY A 102 10.69 -15.85 8.50
CA GLY A 102 11.44 -14.79 9.15
C GLY A 102 12.11 -13.80 8.19
N ASN A 103 11.91 -13.94 6.89
CA ASN A 103 12.40 -12.95 5.93
C ASN A 103 11.59 -11.65 6.09
N HIS A 104 12.30 -10.54 6.11
CA HIS A 104 11.71 -9.25 6.39
C HIS A 104 12.29 -8.18 5.48
N GLN A 105 11.43 -7.30 4.98
CA GLN A 105 11.85 -6.15 4.17
C GLN A 105 11.05 -4.92 4.57
N LYS A 106 11.73 -3.78 4.67
CA LYS A 106 11.11 -2.48 4.97
C LYS A 106 11.54 -1.49 3.92
N ILE A 107 10.59 -0.77 3.34
CA ILE A 107 10.86 0.28 2.36
C ILE A 107 10.09 1.54 2.72
N LYS A 108 10.61 2.69 2.31
CA LYS A 108 9.88 3.95 2.33
C LYS A 108 8.90 3.97 1.18
N ILE A 109 7.71 4.48 1.43
CA ILE A 109 6.65 4.55 0.42
C ILE A 109 6.08 5.94 0.32
N TYR A 110 5.56 6.23 -0.88
CA TYR A 110 4.79 7.42 -1.19
C TYR A 110 3.44 6.96 -1.69
N GLY A 111 2.36 7.55 -1.18
CA GLY A 111 1.03 7.11 -1.53
C GLY A 111 0.12 8.24 -1.94
N GLU A 112 -0.91 7.89 -2.70
CA GLU A 112 -2.03 8.76 -3.01
C GLU A 112 -3.31 8.02 -2.73
N CYS A 113 -4.22 8.66 -2.00
CA CYS A 113 -5.52 8.12 -1.68
C CYS A 113 -6.62 9.00 -2.25
N CYS A 114 -7.64 8.36 -2.82
CA CYS A 114 -8.82 9.01 -3.36
C CYS A 114 -10.07 8.26 -2.92
N TRP A 115 -11.11 9.00 -2.60
CA TRP A 115 -12.43 8.43 -2.28
C TRP A 115 -13.29 8.19 -3.52
#